data_a028ec8ba51bf82c1d2bde287241cfd5
#
_entry.id   a028ec8ba51bf82c1d2bde287241cfd5
#
_cell.length_a   1.000
_cell.length_b   1.000
_cell.length_c   1.000
_cell.angle_alpha   90.00
_cell.angle_beta   90.00
_cell.angle_gamma   90.00
#
_symmetry.space_group_name_H-M   'P 1'
#
loop_
_entity.id
_entity.type
_entity.pdbx_description
1 polymer ?
#
loop_
_entity_poly.entity_id
_entity_poly.type
_entity_poly.pdbx_seq_one_letter_code
_entity_poly.pdbx_strand_id
1 'polypeptide(L)'
;MGEPRHRRKQAAPSSERGAKPRNKELKSVLKDLPRTERLPVAGGSQLLLLVLACTAEDTAAVELSSGALIRLRVPWPPGHEPDLAAFDIVQATLAADPQRDDLSQPEAVTAAALPRQVGTMRGRKVKRILDRLAAPPDGPLLGFRGPAAPYWEFRGSHPSIALVEPLRGPQLIRRGADASVWVRFGWDRDDVWLPMEDFHASRTLDAARRERLSGKALATALGFRPQYLLTSISRPREGHCYKVCTAVLPKG
;
A
#
# COMPACT_ATOMS: atom_id res chain seq x y z
N MET A 1 51.27 -10.66 54.13
CA MET A 1 50.79 -9.39 53.61
C MET A 1 50.35 -9.63 52.15
N GLY A 2 49.08 -9.80 51.92
CA GLY A 2 48.50 -10.07 50.61
C GLY A 2 47.32 -9.17 50.39
N GLU A 3 47.41 -8.29 49.41
CA GLU A 3 46.35 -7.33 49.06
C GLU A 3 45.23 -8.05 48.31
N PRO A 4 43.94 -7.68 48.56
CA PRO A 4 42.81 -8.24 47.82
C PRO A 4 42.55 -7.42 46.56
N ARG A 5 42.59 -8.09 45.39
CA ARG A 5 42.20 -7.55 44.07
C ARG A 5 40.69 -7.38 43.99
N HIS A 6 40.23 -6.13 43.97
CA HIS A 6 38.85 -5.76 43.64
C HIS A 6 38.55 -6.01 42.15
N ARG A 7 37.75 -7.03 41.87
CA ARG A 7 37.19 -7.31 40.56
C ARG A 7 35.99 -6.39 40.30
N ARG A 8 36.20 -5.31 39.54
CA ARG A 8 35.13 -4.46 39.03
C ARG A 8 34.28 -5.28 38.05
N LYS A 9 33.01 -5.56 38.41
CA LYS A 9 32.00 -6.06 37.48
C LYS A 9 31.61 -4.90 36.56
N GLN A 10 31.94 -5.00 35.27
CA GLN A 10 31.36 -4.16 34.23
C GLN A 10 29.91 -4.57 34.01
N ALA A 11 29.00 -3.64 34.24
CA ALA A 11 27.58 -3.79 33.91
C ALA A 11 27.45 -3.75 32.38
N ALA A 12 26.78 -4.75 31.80
CA ALA A 12 26.40 -4.75 30.40
C ALA A 12 25.36 -3.67 30.12
N PRO A 13 25.40 -3.02 28.94
CA PRO A 13 24.40 -2.03 28.59
C PRO A 13 23.03 -2.69 28.44
N SER A 14 22.04 -2.16 29.15
CA SER A 14 20.64 -2.56 29.03
C SER A 14 20.15 -2.26 27.62
N SER A 15 19.76 -3.32 26.89
CA SER A 15 19.05 -3.18 25.61
C SER A 15 17.75 -2.44 25.83
N GLU A 16 17.64 -1.24 25.33
CA GLU A 16 16.38 -0.51 25.23
C GLU A 16 15.42 -1.32 24.32
N ARG A 17 14.53 -2.06 24.96
CA ARG A 17 13.40 -2.67 24.29
C ARG A 17 12.48 -1.55 23.87
N GLY A 18 12.43 -1.26 22.57
CA GLY A 18 11.53 -0.29 21.99
C GLY A 18 10.09 -0.51 22.53
N ALA A 19 9.56 0.52 23.15
CA ALA A 19 8.24 0.50 23.75
C ALA A 19 7.18 0.22 22.67
N LYS A 20 6.40 -0.85 22.82
CA LYS A 20 5.24 -1.12 21.96
C LYS A 20 4.27 0.06 22.08
N PRO A 21 3.83 0.67 20.96
CA PRO A 21 2.89 1.80 21.02
C PRO A 21 1.63 1.39 21.78
N ARG A 22 1.24 2.20 22.76
CA ARG A 22 0.09 1.95 23.61
C ARG A 22 -1.21 2.02 22.78
N ASN A 23 -2.04 1.01 22.90
CA ASN A 23 -3.34 0.87 22.19
C ASN A 23 -4.29 2.09 22.33
N LYS A 24 -4.04 3.01 23.27
CA LYS A 24 -4.83 4.25 23.48
C LYS A 24 -4.50 5.35 22.48
N GLU A 25 -3.23 5.50 22.07
CA GLU A 25 -2.80 6.52 21.10
C GLU A 25 -3.33 6.22 19.71
N LEU A 26 -3.32 4.94 19.30
CA LEU A 26 -3.95 4.50 18.05
C LEU A 26 -5.46 4.79 17.98
N LYS A 27 -6.18 4.86 19.11
CA LYS A 27 -7.62 5.13 19.12
C LYS A 27 -7.96 6.62 18.91
N SER A 28 -7.10 7.55 19.31
CA SER A 28 -7.35 8.97 19.16
C SER A 28 -7.03 9.46 17.74
N VAL A 29 -5.94 8.99 17.18
CA VAL A 29 -5.45 9.40 15.86
C VAL A 29 -6.42 8.98 14.74
N LEU A 30 -7.06 7.80 14.86
CA LEU A 30 -8.00 7.31 13.84
C LEU A 30 -9.34 8.10 13.78
N LYS A 31 -9.56 9.10 14.64
CA LYS A 31 -10.85 9.79 14.72
C LYS A 31 -10.99 10.96 13.74
N ASP A 32 -9.91 11.64 13.38
CA ASP A 32 -9.93 12.95 12.73
C ASP A 32 -9.01 13.08 11.50
N LEU A 33 -8.78 11.97 10.75
CA LEU A 33 -7.80 11.98 9.67
C LEU A 33 -8.34 12.63 8.39
N PRO A 34 -7.65 13.63 7.84
CA PRO A 34 -7.93 14.18 6.51
C PRO A 34 -7.66 13.12 5.43
N ARG A 35 -8.51 13.07 4.42
CA ARG A 35 -8.55 11.97 3.45
C ARG A 35 -7.40 11.98 2.42
N THR A 36 -6.63 13.05 2.25
CA THR A 36 -5.67 13.21 1.14
C THR A 36 -4.61 14.30 1.35
N GLU A 37 -4.17 14.62 2.55
CA GLU A 37 -3.07 15.57 2.68
C GLU A 37 -1.73 14.87 2.46
N ARG A 38 -0.88 15.49 1.61
CA ARG A 38 0.52 15.10 1.43
C ARG A 38 1.20 15.15 2.80
N LEU A 39 1.73 14.01 3.23
CA LEU A 39 2.47 13.92 4.48
C LEU A 39 3.73 14.79 4.38
N PRO A 40 3.88 15.85 5.16
CA PRO A 40 5.16 16.50 5.30
C PRO A 40 6.07 15.56 6.10
N VAL A 41 6.96 14.86 5.44
CA VAL A 41 7.89 13.94 6.09
C VAL A 41 9.29 14.51 6.05
N ALA A 42 9.89 14.63 7.24
CA ALA A 42 11.29 15.00 7.36
C ALA A 42 12.19 13.80 7.02
N GLY A 43 13.33 14.06 6.43
CA GLY A 43 14.36 13.05 6.18
C GLY A 43 14.80 12.38 7.49
N GLY A 44 15.08 11.09 7.43
CA GLY A 44 15.46 10.27 8.59
C GLY A 44 14.33 9.93 9.55
N SER A 45 13.09 10.40 9.31
CA SER A 45 11.93 10.05 10.14
C SER A 45 11.63 8.57 10.09
N GLN A 46 11.14 8.05 11.21
CA GLN A 46 10.61 6.69 11.28
C GLN A 46 9.09 6.72 11.15
N LEU A 47 8.57 5.94 10.20
CA LEU A 47 7.14 5.77 10.00
C LEU A 47 6.70 4.38 10.44
N LEU A 48 5.50 4.29 11.01
CA LEU A 48 4.81 3.04 11.28
C LEU A 48 3.69 2.88 10.27
N LEU A 49 3.80 1.87 9.42
CA LEU A 49 3.00 1.71 8.22
C LEU A 49 2.17 0.44 8.26
N LEU A 50 0.89 0.52 7.86
CA LEU A 50 0.06 -0.63 7.55
C LEU A 50 0.15 -0.90 6.04
N VAL A 51 0.75 -2.00 5.66
CA VAL A 51 0.91 -2.40 4.25
C VAL A 51 -0.47 -2.73 3.67
N LEU A 52 -0.76 -2.21 2.48
CA LEU A 52 -1.94 -2.56 1.70
C LEU A 52 -1.58 -3.40 0.47
N ALA A 53 -0.47 -3.08 -0.17
CA ALA A 53 0.04 -3.79 -1.35
C ALA A 53 1.55 -3.62 -1.46
N CYS A 54 2.20 -4.62 -2.05
CA CYS A 54 3.57 -4.53 -2.53
C CYS A 54 3.59 -4.82 -4.02
N THR A 55 4.26 -3.96 -4.77
CA THR A 55 4.57 -4.16 -6.18
C THR A 55 6.08 -4.20 -6.37
N ALA A 56 6.55 -4.46 -7.58
CA ALA A 56 7.98 -4.38 -7.89
C ALA A 56 8.54 -2.96 -7.72
N GLU A 57 7.70 -1.93 -7.80
CA GLU A 57 8.13 -0.53 -7.79
C GLU A 57 8.03 0.13 -6.41
N ASP A 58 6.97 -0.18 -5.65
CA ASP A 58 6.70 0.45 -4.36
C ASP A 58 5.82 -0.41 -3.45
N THR A 59 5.73 0.00 -2.19
CA THR A 59 4.80 -0.53 -1.20
C THR A 59 3.75 0.54 -0.90
N ALA A 60 2.51 0.25 -1.24
CA ALA A 60 1.38 1.09 -0.86
C ALA A 60 0.99 0.80 0.58
N ALA A 61 0.90 1.83 1.41
CA ALA A 61 0.65 1.68 2.83
C ALA A 61 -0.14 2.86 3.41
N VAL A 62 -0.66 2.67 4.62
CA VAL A 62 -1.24 3.71 5.46
C VAL A 62 -0.25 4.07 6.55
N GLU A 63 0.14 5.33 6.64
CA GLU A 63 0.89 5.81 7.78
C GLU A 63 -0.04 5.87 9.01
N LEU A 64 0.31 5.14 10.08
CA LEU A 64 -0.62 4.87 11.19
C LEU A 64 -0.84 6.05 12.12
N SER A 65 0.03 7.05 12.13
CA SER A 65 -0.15 8.24 12.98
C SER A 65 -1.06 9.29 12.34
N SER A 66 -0.93 9.50 11.04
CA SER A 66 -1.73 10.46 10.28
C SER A 66 -2.93 9.83 9.55
N GLY A 67 -2.85 8.52 9.23
CA GLY A 67 -3.78 7.78 8.39
C GLY A 67 -3.68 8.09 6.90
N ALA A 68 -2.65 8.80 6.50
CA ALA A 68 -2.44 9.12 5.09
C ALA A 68 -2.02 7.87 4.29
N LEU A 69 -2.53 7.77 3.07
CA LEU A 69 -2.01 6.83 2.09
C LEU A 69 -0.65 7.31 1.59
N ILE A 70 0.31 6.42 1.55
CA ILE A 70 1.65 6.68 1.00
C ILE A 70 2.08 5.58 0.05
N ARG A 71 3.03 5.91 -0.80
CA ARG A 71 3.74 4.99 -1.68
C ARG A 71 5.20 4.97 -1.24
N LEU A 72 5.58 3.94 -0.49
CA LEU A 72 6.95 3.77 0.00
C LEU A 72 7.81 3.13 -1.08
N ARG A 73 8.75 3.87 -1.64
CA ARG A 73 9.78 3.33 -2.53
C ARG A 73 10.86 2.70 -1.69
N VAL A 74 10.94 1.38 -1.77
CA VAL A 74 11.90 0.57 -1.00
C VAL A 74 13.07 0.19 -1.90
N PRO A 75 14.32 0.29 -1.45
CA PRO A 75 15.49 -0.14 -2.21
C PRO A 75 15.64 -1.67 -2.16
N TRP A 76 14.70 -2.38 -2.80
CA TRP A 76 14.77 -3.84 -2.88
C TRP A 76 15.99 -4.27 -3.67
N PRO A 77 16.73 -5.29 -3.21
CA PRO A 77 17.77 -5.92 -4.01
C PRO A 77 17.21 -6.43 -5.34
N PRO A 78 17.98 -6.39 -6.43
CA PRO A 78 17.55 -6.94 -7.71
C PRO A 78 17.09 -8.40 -7.58
N GLY A 79 15.92 -8.73 -8.12
CA GLY A 79 15.34 -10.07 -8.06
C GLY A 79 14.70 -10.45 -6.71
N HIS A 80 14.69 -9.54 -5.74
CA HIS A 80 14.01 -9.77 -4.46
C HIS A 80 12.51 -9.56 -4.62
N GLU A 81 11.72 -10.57 -4.28
CA GLU A 81 10.28 -10.41 -4.11
C GLU A 81 10.00 -9.92 -2.67
N PRO A 82 9.24 -8.82 -2.49
CA PRO A 82 8.89 -8.35 -1.16
C PRO A 82 8.13 -9.41 -0.36
N ASP A 83 8.64 -9.80 0.80
CA ASP A 83 7.97 -10.72 1.73
C ASP A 83 7.07 -9.95 2.73
N LEU A 84 6.24 -9.06 2.19
CA LEU A 84 5.28 -8.28 2.96
C LEU A 84 3.87 -8.58 2.47
N ALA A 85 3.03 -9.02 3.38
CA ALA A 85 1.63 -9.29 3.11
C ALA A 85 0.75 -8.06 3.39
N ALA A 86 -0.43 -8.03 2.77
CA ALA A 86 -1.44 -7.03 3.12
C ALA A 86 -1.76 -7.11 4.63
N PHE A 87 -1.83 -5.93 5.25
CA PHE A 87 -2.06 -5.69 6.68
C PHE A 87 -0.90 -6.03 7.62
N ASP A 88 0.28 -6.29 7.10
CA ASP A 88 1.49 -6.25 7.91
C ASP A 88 1.75 -4.83 8.39
N ILE A 89 2.25 -4.72 9.62
CA ILE A 89 2.72 -3.46 10.18
C ILE A 89 4.23 -3.45 10.05
N VAL A 90 4.74 -2.44 9.35
CA VAL A 90 6.17 -2.27 9.16
C VAL A 90 6.65 -0.95 9.73
N GLN A 91 7.89 -0.94 10.20
CA GLN A 91 8.62 0.26 10.56
C GLN A 91 9.59 0.58 9.43
N ALA A 92 9.49 1.77 8.86
CA ALA A 92 10.35 2.25 7.79
C ALA A 92 11.07 3.52 8.22
N THR A 93 12.38 3.60 7.94
CA THR A 93 13.18 4.83 8.09
C THR A 93 13.26 5.50 6.73
N LEU A 94 12.93 6.77 6.65
CA LEU A 94 12.96 7.52 5.40
C LEU A 94 14.38 7.96 5.05
N ALA A 95 14.65 8.10 3.76
CA ALA A 95 15.89 8.68 3.25
C ALA A 95 16.06 10.14 3.73
N ALA A 96 17.26 10.69 3.62
CA ALA A 96 17.54 12.07 4.00
C ALA A 96 16.70 13.07 3.17
N ASP A 97 16.49 12.76 1.89
CA ASP A 97 15.54 13.45 1.00
C ASP A 97 14.46 12.45 0.54
N PRO A 98 13.39 12.26 1.34
CA PRO A 98 12.42 11.21 1.08
C PRO A 98 11.43 11.55 -0.02
N GLN A 99 11.18 12.84 -0.27
CA GLN A 99 10.21 13.28 -1.27
C GLN A 99 10.92 13.58 -2.59
N ARG A 100 10.43 13.01 -3.67
CA ARG A 100 10.84 13.37 -5.03
C ARG A 100 9.79 14.27 -5.65
N ASP A 101 10.22 15.19 -6.49
CA ASP A 101 9.34 16.04 -7.30
C ASP A 101 8.73 15.23 -8.45
N ASP A 102 7.93 14.23 -8.09
CA ASP A 102 7.16 13.44 -9.04
C ASP A 102 5.70 13.90 -8.99
N LEU A 103 5.33 14.72 -9.95
CA LEU A 103 3.98 15.29 -10.04
C LEU A 103 2.91 14.20 -10.22
N SER A 104 3.26 13.06 -10.79
CA SER A 104 2.33 11.95 -10.99
C SER A 104 2.11 11.11 -9.74
N GLN A 105 3.01 11.19 -8.76
CA GLN A 105 2.97 10.38 -7.54
C GLN A 105 3.30 11.23 -6.29
N PRO A 106 2.44 12.19 -5.93
CA PRO A 106 2.70 13.12 -4.83
C PRO A 106 2.80 12.45 -3.45
N GLU A 107 2.24 11.24 -3.27
CA GLU A 107 2.31 10.47 -2.03
C GLU A 107 3.57 9.59 -1.93
N ALA A 108 4.44 9.63 -2.95
CA ALA A 108 5.63 8.79 -2.96
C ALA A 108 6.70 9.32 -2.00
N VAL A 109 7.23 8.43 -1.18
CA VAL A 109 8.36 8.68 -0.27
C VAL A 109 9.38 7.56 -0.41
N THR A 110 10.67 7.86 -0.17
CA THR A 110 11.75 6.90 -0.32
C THR A 110 12.24 6.41 1.04
N ALA A 111 12.34 5.10 1.23
CA ALA A 111 12.94 4.50 2.41
C ALA A 111 14.49 4.52 2.30
N ALA A 112 15.17 4.72 3.43
CA ALA A 112 16.63 4.64 3.52
C ALA A 112 17.13 3.19 3.47
N ALA A 113 16.30 2.24 3.92
CA ALA A 113 16.63 0.81 4.02
C ALA A 113 15.35 -0.02 3.89
N LEU A 114 15.50 -1.33 3.89
CA LEU A 114 14.37 -2.26 3.91
C LEU A 114 13.51 -2.03 5.16
N PRO A 115 12.18 -1.97 5.02
CA PRO A 115 11.27 -1.83 6.16
C PRO A 115 11.30 -3.10 7.00
N ARG A 116 11.19 -2.95 8.33
CA ARG A 116 11.15 -4.05 9.27
C ARG A 116 9.71 -4.37 9.65
N GLN A 117 9.26 -5.59 9.43
CA GLN A 117 7.98 -6.04 9.94
C GLN A 117 8.00 -6.06 11.48
N VAL A 118 7.00 -5.44 12.09
CA VAL A 118 6.85 -5.33 13.55
C VAL A 118 5.55 -5.95 14.06
N GLY A 119 4.67 -6.35 13.17
CA GLY A 119 3.40 -6.99 13.52
C GLY A 119 2.48 -7.17 12.33
N THR A 120 1.23 -7.57 12.61
CA THR A 120 0.15 -7.68 11.63
C THR A 120 -1.14 -7.14 12.26
N MET A 121 -1.94 -6.41 11.50
CA MET A 121 -3.24 -5.92 11.94
C MET A 121 -4.35 -6.77 11.33
N ARG A 122 -5.42 -7.07 12.07
CA ARG A 122 -6.54 -7.90 11.60
C ARG A 122 -7.89 -7.41 12.10
N GLY A 123 -8.93 -7.85 11.41
CA GLY A 123 -10.32 -7.72 11.84
C GLY A 123 -10.81 -6.27 11.91
N ARG A 124 -11.63 -5.95 12.91
CA ARG A 124 -12.33 -4.66 13.01
C ARG A 124 -11.44 -3.40 12.92
N LYS A 125 -10.15 -3.51 13.28
CA LYS A 125 -9.21 -2.38 13.21
C LYS A 125 -8.87 -2.08 11.76
N VAL A 126 -8.54 -3.10 10.97
CA VAL A 126 -8.28 -2.96 9.52
C VAL A 126 -9.52 -2.43 8.83
N LYS A 127 -10.68 -3.08 9.05
CA LYS A 127 -11.94 -2.61 8.45
C LYS A 127 -12.18 -1.12 8.68
N ARG A 128 -12.01 -0.64 9.93
CA ARG A 128 -12.23 0.76 10.27
C ARG A 128 -11.27 1.72 9.55
N ILE A 129 -10.03 1.30 9.30
CA ILE A 129 -9.07 2.06 8.51
C ILE A 129 -9.52 2.08 7.04
N LEU A 130 -9.81 0.91 6.46
CA LEU A 130 -10.22 0.81 5.05
C LEU A 130 -11.52 1.57 4.77
N ASP A 131 -12.54 1.45 5.63
CA ASP A 131 -13.81 2.18 5.50
C ASP A 131 -13.61 3.72 5.46
N ARG A 132 -12.58 4.24 6.12
CA ARG A 132 -12.28 5.68 6.12
C ARG A 132 -11.49 6.14 4.91
N LEU A 133 -10.66 5.26 4.39
CA LEU A 133 -9.81 5.54 3.24
C LEU A 133 -10.54 5.33 1.93
N ALA A 134 -11.62 4.54 1.93
CA ALA A 134 -12.37 4.26 0.73
C ALA A 134 -12.89 5.57 0.11
N ALA A 135 -12.44 5.84 -1.11
CA ALA A 135 -12.90 6.98 -1.89
C ALA A 135 -14.38 6.79 -2.26
N PRO A 136 -15.21 7.84 -2.18
CA PRO A 136 -16.58 7.78 -2.64
C PRO A 136 -16.62 7.61 -4.17
N PRO A 137 -17.59 6.83 -4.72
CA PRO A 137 -17.71 6.60 -6.16
C PRO A 137 -18.45 7.75 -6.87
N ASP A 138 -18.02 8.99 -6.60
CA ASP A 138 -18.65 10.23 -7.06
C ASP A 138 -17.74 11.00 -8.02
N GLY A 139 -17.35 10.40 -9.11
CA GLY A 139 -16.57 11.05 -10.14
C GLY A 139 -15.52 10.14 -10.78
N PRO A 140 -14.66 10.71 -11.62
CA PRO A 140 -13.67 9.90 -12.33
C PRO A 140 -12.63 9.32 -11.36
N LEU A 141 -12.38 8.03 -11.51
CA LEU A 141 -11.36 7.33 -10.72
C LEU A 141 -10.01 8.06 -10.80
N LEU A 142 -9.36 8.29 -9.63
CA LEU A 142 -8.09 9.02 -9.53
C LEU A 142 -8.11 10.43 -10.18
N GLY A 143 -9.30 11.06 -10.24
CA GLY A 143 -9.47 12.45 -10.65
C GLY A 143 -9.47 12.73 -12.16
N PHE A 144 -9.31 11.72 -13.04
CA PHE A 144 -9.35 11.92 -14.48
C PHE A 144 -10.10 10.82 -15.22
N ARG A 145 -10.60 11.13 -16.43
CA ARG A 145 -11.28 10.15 -17.28
C ARG A 145 -10.30 9.35 -18.13
N GLY A 146 -10.72 8.15 -18.55
CA GLY A 146 -9.90 7.26 -19.37
C GLY A 146 -8.88 6.44 -18.57
N PRO A 147 -8.15 5.55 -19.25
CA PRO A 147 -7.18 4.65 -18.63
C PRO A 147 -5.80 5.27 -18.40
N ALA A 148 -5.47 6.36 -19.09
CA ALA A 148 -4.18 7.02 -19.03
C ALA A 148 -4.34 8.53 -19.23
N ALA A 149 -3.34 9.28 -18.74
CA ALA A 149 -3.19 10.71 -19.01
C ALA A 149 -1.71 11.05 -19.27
N PRO A 150 -1.42 12.09 -20.08
CA PRO A 150 -0.07 12.57 -20.27
C PRO A 150 0.57 12.99 -18.95
N TYR A 151 1.83 12.66 -18.74
CA TYR A 151 2.55 12.97 -17.49
C TYR A 151 2.50 14.46 -17.12
N TRP A 152 2.60 15.35 -18.10
CA TRP A 152 2.61 16.81 -17.86
C TRP A 152 1.25 17.39 -17.47
N GLU A 153 0.16 16.62 -17.53
CA GLU A 153 -1.15 17.04 -17.03
C GLU A 153 -1.28 16.90 -15.51
N PHE A 154 -0.42 16.10 -14.89
CA PHE A 154 -0.39 15.94 -13.43
C PHE A 154 0.24 17.17 -12.78
N ARG A 155 -0.56 18.25 -12.68
CA ARG A 155 -0.18 19.50 -12.02
C ARG A 155 -1.09 19.73 -10.82
N GLY A 156 -0.48 19.93 -9.64
CA GLY A 156 -1.24 20.16 -8.42
C GLY A 156 -1.49 18.89 -7.59
N SER A 157 -2.26 19.03 -6.53
CA SER A 157 -2.55 17.92 -5.62
C SER A 157 -3.74 17.11 -6.13
N HIS A 158 -3.46 16.02 -6.79
CA HIS A 158 -4.46 14.99 -6.98
C HIS A 158 -3.90 13.64 -6.51
N PRO A 159 -4.75 12.71 -6.04
CA PRO A 159 -4.27 11.46 -5.52
C PRO A 159 -3.68 10.59 -6.65
N SER A 160 -2.50 10.00 -6.41
CA SER A 160 -1.93 8.98 -7.27
C SER A 160 -2.28 7.56 -6.83
N ILE A 161 -2.94 7.44 -5.69
CA ILE A 161 -3.37 6.18 -5.09
C ILE A 161 -4.74 6.39 -4.44
N ALA A 162 -5.64 5.44 -4.62
CA ALA A 162 -6.96 5.45 -4.01
C ALA A 162 -7.40 4.04 -3.63
N LEU A 163 -7.95 3.90 -2.43
CA LEU A 163 -8.70 2.72 -2.04
C LEU A 163 -10.15 2.92 -2.49
N VAL A 164 -10.69 1.97 -3.25
CA VAL A 164 -12.04 2.04 -3.79
C VAL A 164 -12.87 0.83 -3.36
N GLU A 165 -14.12 1.07 -3.02
CA GLU A 165 -15.12 0.02 -2.85
C GLU A 165 -15.97 -0.06 -4.14
N PRO A 166 -15.80 -1.11 -4.96
CA PRO A 166 -16.48 -1.18 -6.25
C PRO A 166 -17.99 -1.38 -6.09
N LEU A 167 -18.79 -0.62 -6.86
CA LEU A 167 -20.26 -0.75 -6.89
C LEU A 167 -20.72 -2.10 -7.42
N ARG A 168 -19.96 -2.68 -8.33
CA ARG A 168 -20.10 -4.06 -8.83
C ARG A 168 -18.80 -4.79 -8.57
N GLY A 169 -18.91 -5.97 -7.97
CA GLY A 169 -17.77 -6.75 -7.50
C GLY A 169 -16.73 -7.01 -8.60
N PRO A 170 -15.46 -7.11 -8.21
CA PRO A 170 -14.36 -7.26 -9.16
C PRO A 170 -14.40 -8.60 -9.88
N GLN A 171 -13.89 -8.58 -11.10
CA GLN A 171 -13.64 -9.76 -11.93
C GLN A 171 -12.18 -9.73 -12.38
N LEU A 172 -11.45 -10.79 -12.18
CA LEU A 172 -10.11 -10.98 -12.77
C LEU A 172 -10.26 -11.67 -14.14
N ILE A 173 -9.59 -11.13 -15.14
CA ILE A 173 -9.73 -11.58 -16.53
C ILE A 173 -8.37 -11.53 -17.21
N ARG A 174 -8.00 -12.58 -17.97
CA ARG A 174 -6.87 -12.53 -18.89
C ARG A 174 -7.26 -11.81 -20.17
N ARG A 175 -6.37 -10.95 -20.64
CA ARG A 175 -6.56 -10.20 -21.89
C ARG A 175 -5.25 -10.07 -22.67
N GLY A 176 -5.42 -9.90 -23.97
CA GLY A 176 -4.31 -9.68 -24.89
C GLY A 176 -3.53 -10.96 -25.25
N ALA A 177 -2.62 -10.81 -26.20
CA ALA A 177 -1.75 -11.90 -26.67
C ALA A 177 -0.70 -12.30 -25.60
N ASP A 178 -0.37 -11.38 -24.70
CA ASP A 178 0.54 -11.55 -23.57
C ASP A 178 -0.12 -12.21 -22.34
N ALA A 179 -1.43 -12.52 -22.45
CA ALA A 179 -2.24 -13.08 -21.37
C ALA A 179 -2.18 -12.27 -20.07
N SER A 180 -1.98 -10.95 -20.15
CA SER A 180 -1.93 -10.07 -18.98
C SER A 180 -3.23 -10.12 -18.18
N VAL A 181 -3.11 -10.00 -16.87
CA VAL A 181 -4.26 -10.02 -15.95
C VAL A 181 -4.84 -8.63 -15.82
N TRP A 182 -6.14 -8.54 -15.93
CA TRP A 182 -6.92 -7.31 -15.79
C TRP A 182 -7.98 -7.48 -14.71
N VAL A 183 -8.30 -6.40 -14.03
CA VAL A 183 -9.49 -6.32 -13.18
C VAL A 183 -10.56 -5.49 -13.86
N ARG A 184 -11.80 -6.00 -13.83
CA ARG A 184 -13.01 -5.28 -14.26
C ARG A 184 -13.89 -5.06 -13.03
N PHE A 185 -14.40 -3.84 -12.84
CA PHE A 185 -15.30 -3.52 -11.75
C PHE A 185 -16.19 -2.31 -12.08
N GLY A 186 -17.28 -2.13 -11.32
CA GLY A 186 -18.13 -0.95 -11.46
C GLY A 186 -17.63 0.21 -10.60
N TRP A 187 -17.48 1.41 -11.18
CA TRP A 187 -17.13 2.64 -10.50
C TRP A 187 -17.95 3.78 -11.05
N ASP A 188 -18.65 4.54 -10.18
CA ASP A 188 -19.64 5.53 -10.57
C ASP A 188 -20.66 4.91 -11.54
N ARG A 189 -20.76 5.39 -12.77
CA ARG A 189 -21.64 4.86 -13.83
C ARG A 189 -20.93 3.96 -14.83
N ASP A 190 -19.60 3.80 -14.69
CA ASP A 190 -18.73 3.15 -15.66
C ASP A 190 -18.33 1.72 -15.28
N ASP A 191 -18.08 0.91 -16.29
CA ASP A 191 -17.29 -0.32 -16.18
C ASP A 191 -15.81 0.02 -16.36
N VAL A 192 -15.06 -0.03 -15.28
CA VAL A 192 -13.63 0.25 -15.28
C VAL A 192 -12.83 -1.03 -15.53
N TRP A 193 -11.82 -0.91 -16.39
CA TRP A 193 -10.88 -1.97 -16.70
C TRP A 193 -9.46 -1.50 -16.44
N LEU A 194 -8.74 -2.16 -15.54
CA LEU A 194 -7.37 -1.80 -15.18
C LEU A 194 -6.43 -3.00 -15.32
N PRO A 195 -5.19 -2.80 -15.78
CA PRO A 195 -4.14 -3.80 -15.63
C PRO A 195 -3.94 -4.12 -14.15
N MET A 196 -3.69 -5.40 -13.85
CA MET A 196 -3.46 -5.89 -12.50
C MET A 196 -1.95 -6.01 -12.25
N GLU A 197 -1.44 -5.26 -11.28
CA GLU A 197 -0.04 -5.34 -10.84
C GLU A 197 0.13 -6.16 -9.54
N ASP A 198 -0.97 -6.67 -8.98
CA ASP A 198 -0.96 -7.55 -7.81
C ASP A 198 -0.50 -8.97 -8.23
N PHE A 199 0.68 -9.36 -7.79
CA PHE A 199 1.23 -10.70 -8.04
C PHE A 199 0.36 -11.81 -7.44
N HIS A 200 -0.23 -11.58 -6.27
CA HIS A 200 -1.08 -12.59 -5.63
C HIS A 200 -2.36 -12.83 -6.44
N ALA A 201 -3.02 -11.77 -6.90
CA ALA A 201 -4.20 -11.87 -7.74
C ALA A 201 -3.88 -12.54 -9.09
N SER A 202 -2.73 -12.23 -9.68
CA SER A 202 -2.28 -12.84 -10.94
C SER A 202 -2.01 -14.33 -10.77
N ARG A 203 -1.25 -14.75 -9.76
CA ARG A 203 -0.99 -16.15 -9.42
C ARG A 203 -2.27 -16.93 -9.09
N THR A 204 -3.26 -16.27 -8.48
CA THR A 204 -4.56 -16.85 -8.17
C THR A 204 -5.30 -17.28 -9.46
N LEU A 205 -5.27 -16.44 -10.48
CA LEU A 205 -5.87 -16.76 -11.78
C LEU A 205 -5.14 -17.92 -12.47
N ASP A 206 -3.81 -17.94 -12.38
CA ASP A 206 -2.96 -19.02 -12.88
C ASP A 206 -3.28 -20.36 -12.21
N ALA A 207 -3.29 -20.37 -10.89
CA ALA A 207 -3.58 -21.56 -10.09
C ALA A 207 -4.98 -22.12 -10.36
N ALA A 208 -5.95 -21.23 -10.59
CA ALA A 208 -7.31 -21.63 -10.94
C ALA A 208 -7.44 -22.18 -12.37
N ARG A 209 -6.43 -22.02 -13.22
CA ARG A 209 -6.43 -22.41 -14.65
C ARG A 209 -7.67 -21.90 -15.41
N ARG A 210 -8.05 -20.65 -15.16
CA ARG A 210 -9.24 -20.03 -15.73
C ARG A 210 -8.89 -18.69 -16.37
N GLU A 211 -9.55 -18.38 -17.47
CA GLU A 211 -9.44 -17.10 -18.15
C GLU A 211 -10.17 -15.98 -17.40
N ARG A 212 -11.11 -16.35 -16.51
CA ARG A 212 -11.94 -15.41 -15.76
C ARG A 212 -12.35 -15.97 -14.41
N LEU A 213 -12.24 -15.11 -13.36
CA LEU A 213 -12.76 -15.36 -12.02
C LEU A 213 -13.63 -14.19 -11.57
N SER A 214 -14.78 -14.48 -10.97
CA SER A 214 -15.70 -13.48 -10.41
C SER A 214 -16.52 -14.06 -9.26
N GLY A 215 -17.14 -13.20 -8.45
CA GLY A 215 -18.06 -13.58 -7.39
C GLY A 215 -17.50 -14.65 -6.45
N LYS A 216 -18.26 -15.72 -6.22
CA LYS A 216 -17.87 -16.82 -5.32
C LYS A 216 -16.59 -17.54 -5.77
N ALA A 217 -16.41 -17.74 -7.08
CA ALA A 217 -15.21 -18.40 -7.61
C ALA A 217 -13.95 -17.58 -7.33
N LEU A 218 -14.03 -16.24 -7.49
CA LEU A 218 -12.93 -15.35 -7.15
C LEU A 218 -12.65 -15.36 -5.65
N ALA A 219 -13.68 -15.30 -4.82
CA ALA A 219 -13.53 -15.32 -3.35
C ALA A 219 -12.88 -16.64 -2.87
N THR A 220 -13.29 -17.77 -3.44
CA THR A 220 -12.69 -19.07 -3.12
C THR A 220 -11.22 -19.13 -3.54
N ALA A 221 -10.89 -18.64 -4.73
CA ALA A 221 -9.53 -18.67 -5.26
C ALA A 221 -8.57 -17.73 -4.49
N LEU A 222 -9.05 -16.55 -4.06
CA LEU A 222 -8.29 -15.62 -3.23
C LEU A 222 -8.18 -16.06 -1.75
N GLY A 223 -9.05 -16.94 -1.28
CA GLY A 223 -9.16 -17.31 0.13
C GLY A 223 -9.91 -16.28 0.99
N PHE A 224 -10.45 -15.22 0.36
CA PHE A 224 -11.24 -14.18 1.03
C PHE A 224 -12.26 -13.55 0.07
N ARG A 225 -13.30 -12.93 0.63
CA ARG A 225 -14.25 -12.15 -0.16
C ARG A 225 -13.67 -10.78 -0.48
N PRO A 226 -13.41 -10.45 -1.77
CA PRO A 226 -12.90 -9.15 -2.16
C PRO A 226 -13.95 -8.06 -1.89
N GLN A 227 -13.52 -6.96 -1.29
CA GLN A 227 -14.38 -5.80 -1.03
C GLN A 227 -13.76 -4.50 -1.52
N TYR A 228 -12.45 -4.34 -1.39
CA TYR A 228 -11.77 -3.14 -1.82
C TYR A 228 -10.78 -3.46 -2.94
N LEU A 229 -10.55 -2.47 -3.77
CA LEU A 229 -9.45 -2.44 -4.74
C LEU A 229 -8.54 -1.28 -4.39
N LEU A 230 -7.25 -1.50 -4.41
CA LEU A 230 -6.28 -0.43 -4.37
C LEU A 230 -5.90 -0.09 -5.81
N THR A 231 -6.18 1.15 -6.21
CA THR A 231 -5.89 1.65 -7.55
C THR A 231 -4.82 2.72 -7.46
N SER A 232 -3.95 2.78 -8.45
CA SER A 232 -2.88 3.77 -8.48
C SER A 232 -2.58 4.25 -9.90
N ILE A 233 -1.76 5.30 -9.99
CA ILE A 233 -1.20 5.81 -11.23
C ILE A 233 0.22 5.24 -11.37
N SER A 234 0.53 4.62 -12.51
CA SER A 234 1.87 4.11 -12.81
C SER A 234 2.89 5.24 -12.90
N ARG A 235 4.18 4.90 -12.85
CA ARG A 235 5.21 5.82 -13.33
C ARG A 235 5.01 6.13 -14.80
N PRO A 236 5.55 7.26 -15.27
CA PRO A 236 5.47 7.61 -16.69
C PRO A 236 6.12 6.53 -17.56
N ARG A 237 5.36 6.07 -18.55
CA ARG A 237 5.85 5.16 -19.61
C ARG A 237 5.52 5.85 -20.94
N GLU A 238 6.52 6.14 -21.76
CA GLU A 238 6.36 6.85 -23.05
C GLU A 238 5.57 8.17 -22.91
N GLY A 239 5.85 8.92 -21.84
CA GLY A 239 5.20 10.21 -21.58
C GLY A 239 3.77 10.13 -20.99
N HIS A 240 3.25 8.94 -20.71
CA HIS A 240 1.92 8.73 -20.13
C HIS A 240 1.99 7.99 -18.80
N CYS A 241 1.05 8.31 -17.92
CA CYS A 241 0.79 7.58 -16.70
C CYS A 241 -0.53 6.82 -16.84
N TYR A 242 -0.55 5.57 -16.40
CA TYR A 242 -1.69 4.65 -16.56
C TYR A 242 -2.33 4.35 -15.20
N LYS A 243 -3.65 4.23 -15.19
CA LYS A 243 -4.34 3.65 -14.04
C LYS A 243 -4.09 2.16 -13.99
N VAL A 244 -3.73 1.67 -12.81
CA VAL A 244 -3.48 0.26 -12.55
C VAL A 244 -4.19 -0.16 -11.26
N CYS A 245 -4.43 -1.45 -11.09
CA CYS A 245 -4.90 -2.03 -9.83
C CYS A 245 -3.73 -2.74 -9.15
N THR A 246 -3.36 -2.28 -7.97
CA THR A 246 -2.19 -2.77 -7.24
C THR A 246 -2.53 -3.79 -6.17
N ALA A 247 -3.79 -3.89 -5.75
CA ALA A 247 -4.25 -4.97 -4.86
C ALA A 247 -5.76 -5.21 -4.92
N VAL A 248 -6.13 -6.44 -4.61
CA VAL A 248 -7.49 -6.85 -4.23
C VAL A 248 -7.49 -7.13 -2.74
N LEU A 249 -8.31 -6.42 -1.97
CA LEU A 249 -8.29 -6.49 -0.52
C LEU A 249 -9.61 -7.01 0.06
N PRO A 250 -9.55 -7.77 1.18
CA PRO A 250 -10.72 -8.21 1.91
C PRO A 250 -11.36 -7.08 2.71
N LYS A 251 -12.47 -7.38 3.33
CA LYS A 251 -13.16 -6.45 4.24
C LYS A 251 -12.36 -6.08 5.50
N GLY A 252 -11.32 -6.83 5.84
CA GLY A 252 -10.53 -6.68 7.06
C GLY A 252 -11.06 -7.53 8.22
#